data_e2dcab8be13440b8071c43b692691105
#
_entry.id   e2dcab8be13440b8071c43b692691105
#
_cell.length_a   1.000
_cell.length_b   1.000
_cell.length_c   1.000
_cell.angle_alpha   90.00
_cell.angle_beta   90.00
_cell.angle_gamma   90.00
#
_symmetry.space_group_name_H-M   'P 1'
#
loop_
_entity.id
_entity.type
_entity.pdbx_description
1 polymer ?
#
loop_
_entity_poly.entity_id
_entity_poly.type
_entity_poly.pdbx_seq_one_letter_code
_entity_poly.pdbx_strand_id
1 'polypeptide(L)'
;MQILRILQIAILGILFFLTMVQIYFQIFSPRRRKNGWRRTLIYCGLMFVIFLIPSLAPAPVQSDSVTISKSAAHVPDWLVYYDQTDERWAHELYGEVDYIEEAGCGPTVLAMAVSSLTDTQVSPKEMADWAAENGYCAPGSGSYHTLIADGLKHFGLECATTNDGAEVQKALQAGYPVIALMGEGHFTGGGHFILLCNIDARNEVFVADPKSVENTEKLWSLDTILAEAKTSPTTNGAYWIIRQQV
;
A
#
# COMPACT_ATOMS: atom_id res chain seq x y z
N MET A 1 4.46 -12.72 4.87
CA MET A 1 3.67 -12.92 6.11
C MET A 1 2.78 -14.16 6.09
N GLN A 2 1.98 -14.42 5.05
CA GLN A 2 1.12 -15.61 4.95
C GLN A 2 1.89 -16.93 5.09
N ILE A 3 3.05 -17.05 4.46
CA ILE A 3 3.88 -18.28 4.52
C ILE A 3 4.33 -18.59 5.95
N LEU A 4 4.74 -17.59 6.72
CA LEU A 4 5.16 -17.78 8.13
C LEU A 4 3.99 -18.22 9.02
N ARG A 5 2.79 -17.66 8.83
CA ARG A 5 1.57 -18.07 9.53
C ARG A 5 1.15 -19.49 9.14
N ILE A 6 1.23 -19.83 7.87
CA ILE A 6 0.94 -21.19 7.38
C ILE A 6 1.94 -22.17 8.00
N LEU A 7 3.23 -21.81 8.04
CA LEU A 7 4.27 -22.62 8.66
C LEU A 7 4.05 -22.80 10.17
N GLN A 8 3.68 -21.74 10.87
CA GLN A 8 3.36 -21.76 12.30
C GLN A 8 2.15 -22.66 12.60
N ILE A 9 1.08 -22.56 11.82
CA ILE A 9 -0.11 -23.41 11.95
C ILE A 9 0.24 -24.87 11.66
N ALA A 10 1.04 -25.15 10.63
CA ALA A 10 1.48 -26.49 10.31
C ALA A 10 2.33 -27.11 11.42
N ILE A 11 3.26 -26.36 12.01
CA ILE A 11 4.09 -26.81 13.15
C ILE A 11 3.22 -27.10 14.37
N LEU A 12 2.26 -26.23 14.71
CA LEU A 12 1.31 -26.45 15.80
C LEU A 12 0.45 -27.70 15.57
N GLY A 13 -0.02 -27.94 14.34
CA GLY A 13 -0.76 -29.13 13.97
C GLY A 13 0.05 -30.41 14.14
N ILE A 14 1.32 -30.43 13.72
CA ILE A 14 2.23 -31.55 13.89
C ILE A 14 2.50 -31.84 15.38
N LEU A 15 2.77 -30.81 16.19
CA LEU A 15 3.02 -30.95 17.61
C LEU A 15 1.76 -31.45 18.36
N PHE A 16 0.58 -30.96 17.98
CA PHE A 16 -0.69 -31.45 18.52
C PHE A 16 -0.90 -32.94 18.19
N PHE A 17 -0.67 -33.33 16.94
CA PHE A 17 -0.78 -34.74 16.52
C PHE A 17 0.20 -35.63 17.30
N LEU A 18 1.46 -35.22 17.41
CA LEU A 18 2.48 -35.97 18.18
C LEU A 18 2.10 -36.10 19.66
N THR A 19 1.50 -35.06 20.25
CA THR A 19 1.02 -35.08 21.63
C THR A 19 -0.12 -36.07 21.80
N MET A 20 -1.09 -36.11 20.87
CA MET A 20 -2.20 -37.05 20.88
C MET A 20 -1.74 -38.50 20.72
N VAL A 21 -0.81 -38.76 19.81
CA VAL A 21 -0.20 -40.09 19.62
C VAL A 21 0.53 -40.52 20.90
N GLN A 22 1.24 -39.61 21.56
CA GLN A 22 1.95 -39.90 22.80
C GLN A 22 0.98 -40.23 23.95
N ILE A 23 -0.11 -39.48 24.08
CA ILE A 23 -1.17 -39.74 25.08
C ILE A 23 -1.82 -41.11 24.82
N TYR A 24 -2.14 -41.42 23.57
CA TYR A 24 -2.70 -42.71 23.17
C TYR A 24 -1.78 -43.88 23.63
N PHE A 25 -0.48 -43.80 23.32
CA PHE A 25 0.48 -44.82 23.77
C PHE A 25 0.67 -44.90 25.29
N GLN A 26 0.49 -43.79 26.01
CA GLN A 26 0.52 -43.80 27.48
C GLN A 26 -0.68 -44.53 28.11
N ILE A 27 -1.85 -44.40 27.48
CA ILE A 27 -3.09 -45.04 27.94
C ILE A 27 -3.08 -46.54 27.63
N PHE A 28 -2.63 -46.92 26.43
CA PHE A 28 -2.75 -48.30 25.92
C PHE A 28 -1.47 -49.15 26.02
N SER A 29 -0.32 -48.58 26.46
CA SER A 29 0.95 -49.33 26.57
C SER A 29 1.62 -49.16 27.94
N PRO A 30 1.37 -50.10 28.89
CA PRO A 30 1.86 -49.98 30.29
C PRO A 30 3.39 -49.91 30.42
N ARG A 31 4.16 -50.49 29.47
CA ARG A 31 5.62 -50.50 29.48
C ARG A 31 6.29 -49.15 29.17
N ARG A 32 5.62 -48.21 28.56
CA ARG A 32 6.15 -46.85 28.22
C ARG A 32 5.79 -45.75 29.21
N ARG A 33 5.05 -46.06 30.25
CA ARG A 33 4.46 -45.12 31.21
C ARG A 33 5.47 -44.28 31.99
N LYS A 34 6.64 -44.84 32.33
CA LYS A 34 7.61 -44.17 33.22
C LYS A 34 8.31 -42.94 32.63
N ASN A 35 8.49 -42.85 31.30
CA ASN A 35 9.16 -41.72 30.65
C ASN A 35 8.25 -40.92 29.68
N GLY A 36 7.02 -41.36 29.52
CA GLY A 36 6.06 -40.74 28.58
C GLY A 36 5.63 -39.34 29.02
N TRP A 37 5.41 -39.13 30.34
CA TRP A 37 4.99 -37.85 30.87
C TRP A 37 5.96 -36.70 30.63
N ARG A 38 7.28 -36.97 30.69
CA ARG A 38 8.29 -35.95 30.40
C ARG A 38 8.21 -35.47 28.94
N ARG A 39 7.99 -36.38 27.97
CA ARG A 39 7.87 -36.03 26.58
C ARG A 39 6.58 -35.25 26.31
N THR A 40 5.45 -35.65 26.92
CA THR A 40 4.17 -34.92 26.80
C THR A 40 4.31 -33.53 27.36
N LEU A 41 4.95 -33.35 28.53
CA LEU A 41 5.19 -31.99 29.08
C LEU A 41 6.11 -31.14 28.20
N ILE A 42 7.11 -31.75 27.56
CA ILE A 42 7.99 -31.04 26.62
C ILE A 42 7.20 -30.55 25.38
N TYR A 43 6.35 -31.39 24.82
CA TYR A 43 5.54 -31.00 23.65
C TYR A 43 4.48 -29.92 24.00
N CYS A 44 3.84 -30.06 25.16
CA CYS A 44 2.92 -29.04 25.68
C CYS A 44 3.65 -27.71 25.95
N GLY A 45 4.86 -27.77 26.52
CA GLY A 45 5.69 -26.61 26.78
C GLY A 45 6.13 -25.92 25.47
N LEU A 46 6.54 -26.70 24.46
CA LEU A 46 6.88 -26.19 23.12
C LEU A 46 5.67 -25.56 22.42
N MET A 47 4.50 -26.20 22.49
CA MET A 47 3.26 -25.61 21.96
C MET A 47 2.91 -24.30 22.67
N PHE A 48 3.06 -24.25 23.98
CA PHE A 48 2.82 -23.04 24.77
C PHE A 48 3.80 -21.92 24.44
N VAL A 49 5.08 -22.23 24.24
CA VAL A 49 6.10 -21.25 23.81
C VAL A 49 5.82 -20.76 22.41
N ILE A 50 5.46 -21.64 21.46
CA ILE A 50 5.11 -21.23 20.08
C ILE A 50 3.82 -20.41 20.05
N PHE A 51 2.88 -20.67 20.96
CA PHE A 51 1.65 -19.90 21.11
C PHE A 51 1.90 -18.54 21.78
N LEU A 52 2.86 -18.47 22.72
CA LEU A 52 3.28 -17.25 23.40
C LEU A 52 4.28 -16.42 22.60
N ILE A 53 4.91 -16.98 21.56
CA ILE A 53 5.58 -16.13 20.59
C ILE A 53 4.44 -15.31 19.98
N PRO A 54 4.24 -14.04 20.40
CA PRO A 54 3.31 -13.19 19.70
C PRO A 54 3.78 -13.32 18.27
N SER A 55 2.87 -13.71 17.38
CA SER A 55 3.09 -13.58 15.96
C SER A 55 3.94 -12.32 15.83
N LEU A 56 5.17 -12.44 15.29
CA LEU A 56 5.96 -11.29 14.84
C LEU A 56 5.22 -10.74 13.60
N ALA A 57 3.94 -10.46 13.80
CA ALA A 57 3.30 -9.42 13.05
C ALA A 57 4.04 -8.16 13.51
N PRO A 58 4.72 -7.43 12.62
CA PRO A 58 5.00 -6.04 12.92
C PRO A 58 3.68 -5.52 13.49
N ALA A 59 3.76 -4.83 14.64
CA ALA A 59 2.62 -4.10 15.18
C ALA A 59 1.92 -3.45 13.99
N PRO A 60 0.57 -3.46 13.90
CA PRO A 60 -0.09 -2.74 12.84
C PRO A 60 0.64 -1.43 12.80
N VAL A 61 1.27 -1.13 11.65
CA VAL A 61 1.90 0.17 11.45
C VAL A 61 0.74 1.09 11.71
N GLN A 62 0.77 1.69 12.89
CA GLN A 62 -0.17 2.75 13.22
C GLN A 62 0.12 3.73 12.11
N SER A 63 -0.80 3.88 11.18
CA SER A 63 -0.70 4.85 10.11
C SER A 63 -0.83 6.21 10.80
N ASP A 64 0.28 6.66 11.41
CA ASP A 64 0.47 8.06 11.66
C ASP A 64 0.65 8.68 10.27
N SER A 65 -0.50 8.77 9.56
CA SER A 65 -0.62 9.64 8.41
C SER A 65 -0.07 10.99 8.85
N VAL A 66 0.84 11.54 8.09
CA VAL A 66 1.32 12.91 8.30
C VAL A 66 0.06 13.74 8.49
N THR A 67 -0.08 14.34 9.67
CA THR A 67 -1.27 15.11 10.01
C THR A 67 -1.22 16.36 9.14
N ILE A 68 -1.82 16.28 7.95
CA ILE A 68 -2.15 17.48 7.18
C ILE A 68 -2.98 18.31 8.14
N SER A 69 -2.57 19.56 8.37
CA SER A 69 -3.29 20.45 9.26
C SER A 69 -4.76 20.46 8.82
N LYS A 70 -5.67 19.95 9.65
CA LYS A 70 -7.14 19.98 9.42
C LYS A 70 -7.69 21.42 9.26
N SER A 71 -6.83 22.42 9.34
CA SER A 71 -7.11 23.81 9.01
C SER A 71 -7.18 24.07 7.50
N ALA A 72 -6.65 23.17 6.66
CA ALA A 72 -6.86 23.23 5.22
C ALA A 72 -8.29 22.74 4.92
N ALA A 73 -9.16 23.64 4.56
CA ALA A 73 -10.62 23.51 4.54
C ALA A 73 -11.21 22.50 3.53
N HIS A 74 -10.45 21.54 3.03
CA HIS A 74 -10.89 20.68 1.90
C HIS A 74 -10.30 19.27 1.88
N VAL A 75 -9.58 18.84 2.92
CA VAL A 75 -9.04 17.45 2.99
C VAL A 75 -10.21 16.48 3.09
N PRO A 76 -10.39 15.55 2.14
CA PRO A 76 -11.44 14.53 2.23
C PRO A 76 -11.24 13.64 3.46
N ASP A 77 -12.31 13.35 4.21
CA ASP A 77 -12.24 12.50 5.42
C ASP A 77 -11.80 11.06 5.11
N TRP A 78 -11.97 10.61 3.87
CA TRP A 78 -11.58 9.27 3.43
C TRP A 78 -10.09 9.16 3.05
N LEU A 79 -9.36 10.29 2.90
CA LEU A 79 -7.99 10.29 2.41
C LEU A 79 -7.00 9.81 3.48
N VAL A 80 -6.24 8.79 3.14
CA VAL A 80 -4.99 8.40 3.82
C VAL A 80 -3.84 9.02 3.03
N TYR A 81 -3.23 10.07 3.58
CA TYR A 81 -2.11 10.76 2.93
C TYR A 81 -0.77 10.18 3.39
N TYR A 82 0.12 9.98 2.44
CA TYR A 82 1.52 9.61 2.66
C TYR A 82 2.46 10.60 1.96
N ASP A 83 3.45 11.09 2.71
CA ASP A 83 4.58 11.86 2.18
C ASP A 83 5.71 10.88 1.85
N GLN A 84 6.18 10.84 0.59
CA GLN A 84 7.30 9.97 0.20
C GLN A 84 8.62 10.35 0.86
N THR A 85 8.73 11.57 1.42
CA THR A 85 9.92 12.06 2.13
C THR A 85 9.88 11.81 3.63
N ASP A 86 8.86 11.12 4.15
CA ASP A 86 8.76 10.75 5.56
C ASP A 86 9.93 9.84 5.97
N GLU A 87 10.63 10.17 7.07
CA GLU A 87 11.81 9.46 7.58
C GLU A 87 11.60 7.95 7.76
N ARG A 88 10.35 7.51 7.92
CA ARG A 88 10.00 6.09 8.08
C ARG A 88 10.35 5.24 6.86
N TRP A 89 10.41 5.85 5.67
CA TRP A 89 10.68 5.16 4.39
C TRP A 89 11.50 5.96 3.39
N ALA A 90 11.72 7.26 3.60
CA ALA A 90 12.41 8.14 2.67
C ALA A 90 13.74 7.56 2.18
N HIS A 91 14.56 7.06 3.11
CA HIS A 91 15.89 6.50 2.86
C HIS A 91 15.89 4.98 2.58
N GLU A 92 14.71 4.36 2.45
CA GLU A 92 14.59 2.99 2.01
C GLU A 92 14.69 2.91 0.48
N LEU A 93 15.23 1.79 -0.03
CA LEU A 93 15.36 1.61 -1.46
C LEU A 93 14.03 1.28 -2.12
N TYR A 94 13.79 1.87 -3.28
CA TYR A 94 12.83 1.44 -4.26
C TYR A 94 13.57 0.68 -5.36
N GLY A 95 13.47 -0.64 -5.33
CA GLY A 95 14.31 -1.53 -6.13
C GLY A 95 15.75 -1.59 -5.58
N GLU A 96 16.75 -1.46 -6.45
CA GLU A 96 18.16 -1.66 -6.08
C GLU A 96 18.97 -0.37 -6.01
N VAL A 97 18.47 0.74 -6.55
CA VAL A 97 19.30 1.92 -6.85
C VAL A 97 18.75 3.21 -6.24
N ASP A 98 17.45 3.42 -6.31
CA ASP A 98 16.83 4.71 -5.99
C ASP A 98 16.24 4.71 -4.57
N TYR A 99 16.30 5.85 -3.88
CA TYR A 99 15.56 6.03 -2.63
C TYR A 99 14.10 6.40 -2.89
N ILE A 100 13.20 6.01 -1.95
CA ILE A 100 11.76 6.32 -2.05
C ILE A 100 11.55 7.83 -2.11
N GLU A 101 12.28 8.64 -1.34
CA GLU A 101 12.19 10.10 -1.37
C GLU A 101 12.48 10.72 -2.74
N GLU A 102 13.25 10.03 -3.59
CA GLU A 102 13.66 10.53 -4.91
C GLU A 102 12.71 10.00 -6.00
N ALA A 103 12.44 8.69 -6.01
CA ALA A 103 11.82 7.96 -7.10
C ALA A 103 10.46 7.31 -6.74
N GLY A 104 10.01 7.44 -5.49
CA GLY A 104 8.86 6.70 -4.92
C GLY A 104 7.49 7.31 -5.18
N CYS A 105 7.31 8.32 -6.05
CA CYS A 105 6.00 8.95 -6.25
C CYS A 105 4.93 7.96 -6.75
N GLY A 106 5.29 7.04 -7.65
CA GLY A 106 4.39 5.99 -8.15
C GLY A 106 3.89 5.06 -7.05
N PRO A 107 4.76 4.36 -6.31
CA PRO A 107 4.36 3.55 -5.18
C PRO A 107 3.61 4.33 -4.10
N THR A 108 4.02 5.56 -3.78
CA THR A 108 3.38 6.35 -2.71
C THR A 108 1.95 6.77 -3.10
N VAL A 109 1.73 7.24 -4.34
CA VAL A 109 0.38 7.60 -4.79
C VAL A 109 -0.53 6.37 -4.86
N LEU A 110 0.01 5.22 -5.25
CA LEU A 110 -0.73 3.96 -5.27
C LEU A 110 -1.07 3.49 -3.86
N ALA A 111 -0.12 3.62 -2.90
CA ALA A 111 -0.36 3.32 -1.49
C ALA A 111 -1.45 4.23 -0.90
N MET A 112 -1.45 5.53 -1.22
CA MET A 112 -2.52 6.45 -0.84
C MET A 112 -3.87 5.99 -1.38
N ALA A 113 -3.96 5.68 -2.67
CA ALA A 113 -5.21 5.25 -3.30
C ALA A 113 -5.75 3.95 -2.69
N VAL A 114 -4.90 2.93 -2.52
CA VAL A 114 -5.28 1.63 -1.95
C VAL A 114 -5.72 1.78 -0.49
N SER A 115 -4.91 2.45 0.34
CA SER A 115 -5.21 2.62 1.76
C SER A 115 -6.44 3.49 2.02
N SER A 116 -6.77 4.39 1.08
CA SER A 116 -7.94 5.27 1.17
C SER A 116 -9.23 4.61 0.69
N LEU A 117 -9.17 3.72 -0.30
CA LEU A 117 -10.35 3.25 -1.03
C LEU A 117 -10.65 1.77 -0.79
N THR A 118 -9.82 1.07 0.00
CA THR A 118 -10.01 -0.34 0.37
C THR A 118 -9.79 -0.54 1.87
N ASP A 119 -10.08 -1.74 2.38
CA ASP A 119 -9.76 -2.14 3.76
C ASP A 119 -8.27 -2.51 3.95
N THR A 120 -7.47 -2.42 2.90
CA THR A 120 -6.04 -2.76 2.92
C THR A 120 -5.23 -1.52 3.26
N GLN A 121 -4.51 -1.55 4.39
CA GLN A 121 -3.52 -0.53 4.71
C GLN A 121 -2.15 -0.99 4.19
N VAL A 122 -1.52 -0.18 3.36
CA VAL A 122 -0.21 -0.45 2.77
C VAL A 122 0.63 0.83 2.80
N SER A 123 1.82 0.75 3.39
CA SER A 123 2.75 1.88 3.45
C SER A 123 3.46 2.11 2.10
N PRO A 124 4.03 3.30 1.86
CA PRO A 124 4.87 3.56 0.70
C PRO A 124 6.02 2.57 0.52
N LYS A 125 6.64 2.11 1.63
CA LYS A 125 7.71 1.11 1.59
C LYS A 125 7.22 -0.26 1.12
N GLU A 126 6.13 -0.75 1.70
CA GLU A 126 5.54 -2.03 1.30
C GLU A 126 5.07 -2.01 -0.16
N MET A 127 4.52 -0.87 -0.60
CA MET A 127 4.11 -0.69 -1.99
C MET A 127 5.32 -0.60 -2.94
N ALA A 128 6.40 0.06 -2.53
CA ALA A 128 7.64 0.13 -3.29
C ALA A 128 8.29 -1.25 -3.45
N ASP A 129 8.31 -2.06 -2.38
CA ASP A 129 8.80 -3.43 -2.43
C ASP A 129 7.97 -4.28 -3.39
N TRP A 130 6.64 -4.24 -3.23
CA TRP A 130 5.74 -4.96 -4.13
C TRP A 130 5.95 -4.54 -5.60
N ALA A 131 6.06 -3.23 -5.85
CA ALA A 131 6.26 -2.71 -7.21
C ALA A 131 7.60 -3.17 -7.81
N ALA A 132 8.68 -3.16 -7.02
CA ALA A 132 10.00 -3.62 -7.46
C ALA A 132 10.02 -5.13 -7.72
N GLU A 133 9.46 -5.95 -6.83
CA GLU A 133 9.36 -7.40 -6.98
C GLU A 133 8.54 -7.83 -8.21
N ASN A 134 7.58 -6.99 -8.64
CA ASN A 134 6.75 -7.24 -9.82
C ASN A 134 7.23 -6.53 -11.08
N GLY A 135 8.44 -5.93 -11.07
CA GLY A 135 9.09 -5.38 -12.25
C GLY A 135 8.57 -4.01 -12.68
N TYR A 136 7.94 -3.26 -11.76
CA TYR A 136 7.45 -1.89 -12.04
C TYR A 136 8.46 -0.79 -11.71
N CYS A 137 9.57 -1.11 -11.01
CA CYS A 137 10.66 -0.17 -10.79
C CYS A 137 11.44 0.06 -12.09
N ALA A 138 11.65 1.32 -12.45
CA ALA A 138 12.47 1.74 -13.58
C ALA A 138 13.73 2.42 -13.01
N PRO A 139 14.87 1.70 -12.85
CA PRO A 139 16.05 2.21 -12.18
C PRO A 139 16.52 3.56 -12.73
N GLY A 140 16.74 4.55 -11.85
CA GLY A 140 17.09 5.92 -12.19
C GLY A 140 15.97 6.75 -12.82
N SER A 141 14.73 6.22 -12.88
CA SER A 141 13.60 6.86 -13.56
C SER A 141 12.26 6.72 -12.82
N GLY A 142 12.27 6.13 -11.62
CA GLY A 142 11.08 5.93 -10.80
C GLY A 142 10.30 4.68 -11.19
N SER A 143 9.08 4.83 -11.71
CA SER A 143 8.19 3.70 -12.02
C SER A 143 7.81 3.63 -13.49
N TYR A 144 7.69 2.40 -14.03
CA TYR A 144 6.94 2.20 -15.25
C TYR A 144 5.47 2.59 -15.04
N HIS A 145 4.88 3.31 -15.99
CA HIS A 145 3.52 3.87 -15.82
C HIS A 145 2.43 2.79 -15.72
N THR A 146 2.70 1.56 -16.16
CA THR A 146 1.82 0.41 -16.00
C THR A 146 1.60 0.04 -14.53
N LEU A 147 2.52 0.42 -13.63
CA LEU A 147 2.36 0.26 -12.19
C LEU A 147 0.97 0.69 -11.70
N ILE A 148 0.47 1.82 -12.19
CA ILE A 148 -0.78 2.40 -11.65
C ILE A 148 -1.97 1.49 -11.94
N ALA A 149 -2.21 1.14 -13.20
CA ALA A 149 -3.35 0.32 -13.57
C ALA A 149 -3.26 -1.10 -12.99
N ASP A 150 -2.08 -1.72 -13.10
CA ASP A 150 -1.85 -3.09 -12.64
C ASP A 150 -1.89 -3.18 -11.12
N GLY A 151 -1.34 -2.18 -10.41
CA GLY A 151 -1.37 -2.09 -8.96
C GLY A 151 -2.78 -1.87 -8.43
N LEU A 152 -3.53 -0.92 -8.98
CA LEU A 152 -4.94 -0.72 -8.61
C LEU A 152 -5.71 -2.03 -8.73
N LYS A 153 -5.58 -2.72 -9.86
CA LYS A 153 -6.24 -4.00 -10.10
C LYS A 153 -5.80 -5.10 -9.11
N HIS A 154 -4.51 -5.18 -8.80
CA HIS A 154 -3.98 -6.16 -7.84
C HIS A 154 -4.60 -5.99 -6.45
N PHE A 155 -4.84 -4.75 -6.03
CA PHE A 155 -5.43 -4.43 -4.72
C PHE A 155 -6.96 -4.28 -4.74
N GLY A 156 -7.64 -4.75 -5.80
CA GLY A 156 -9.10 -4.81 -5.86
C GLY A 156 -9.78 -3.51 -6.28
N LEU A 157 -9.07 -2.61 -6.94
CA LEU A 157 -9.61 -1.39 -7.53
C LEU A 157 -9.61 -1.50 -9.05
N GLU A 158 -10.57 -0.88 -9.71
CA GLU A 158 -10.59 -0.74 -11.15
C GLU A 158 -10.23 0.69 -11.56
N CYS A 159 -9.67 0.86 -12.75
CA CYS A 159 -9.47 2.18 -13.30
C CYS A 159 -9.76 2.24 -14.81
N ALA A 160 -10.14 3.43 -15.26
CA ALA A 160 -10.19 3.78 -16.68
C ALA A 160 -9.10 4.81 -16.97
N THR A 161 -8.32 4.59 -18.04
CA THR A 161 -7.26 5.51 -18.46
C THR A 161 -7.79 6.47 -19.51
N THR A 162 -7.49 7.77 -19.39
CA THR A 162 -7.92 8.79 -20.34
C THR A 162 -6.88 9.91 -20.50
N ASN A 163 -6.98 10.65 -21.61
CA ASN A 163 -6.32 11.95 -21.82
C ASN A 163 -7.34 13.11 -21.87
N ASP A 164 -8.63 12.81 -21.74
CA ASP A 164 -9.68 13.81 -21.85
C ASP A 164 -9.94 14.50 -20.51
N GLY A 165 -9.60 15.80 -20.43
CA GLY A 165 -9.84 16.62 -19.26
C GLY A 165 -11.32 16.74 -18.85
N ALA A 166 -12.24 16.66 -19.83
CA ALA A 166 -13.67 16.67 -19.54
C ALA A 166 -14.13 15.38 -18.82
N GLU A 167 -13.53 14.23 -19.17
CA GLU A 167 -13.76 12.98 -18.45
C GLU A 167 -13.20 13.04 -17.03
N VAL A 168 -12.00 13.63 -16.85
CA VAL A 168 -11.40 13.88 -15.52
C VAL A 168 -12.31 14.75 -14.65
N GLN A 169 -12.76 15.89 -15.19
CA GLN A 169 -13.67 16.79 -14.48
C GLN A 169 -14.95 16.07 -14.04
N LYS A 170 -15.58 15.34 -14.97
CA LYS A 170 -16.81 14.58 -14.71
C LYS A 170 -16.59 13.50 -13.65
N ALA A 171 -15.45 12.83 -13.68
CA ALA A 171 -15.10 11.81 -12.68
C ALA A 171 -14.96 12.42 -11.28
N LEU A 172 -14.20 13.50 -11.16
CA LEU A 172 -14.03 14.21 -9.88
C LEU A 172 -15.36 14.75 -9.34
N GLN A 173 -16.23 15.32 -10.21
CA GLN A 173 -17.58 15.76 -9.83
C GLN A 173 -18.49 14.61 -9.37
N ALA A 174 -18.26 13.42 -9.88
CA ALA A 174 -18.96 12.20 -9.46
C ALA A 174 -18.35 11.54 -8.20
N GLY A 175 -17.28 12.14 -7.63
CA GLY A 175 -16.60 11.63 -6.43
C GLY A 175 -15.59 10.52 -6.70
N TYR A 176 -15.18 10.30 -7.95
CA TYR A 176 -14.14 9.34 -8.29
C TYR A 176 -12.76 10.00 -8.24
N PRO A 177 -11.82 9.53 -7.39
CA PRO A 177 -10.45 10.01 -7.39
C PRO A 177 -9.74 9.66 -8.70
N VAL A 178 -8.73 10.48 -9.03
CA VAL A 178 -7.96 10.31 -10.27
C VAL A 178 -6.48 10.41 -9.97
N ILE A 179 -5.69 9.39 -10.33
CA ILE A 179 -4.23 9.52 -10.35
C ILE A 179 -3.85 10.23 -11.65
N ALA A 180 -3.01 11.28 -11.55
CA ALA A 180 -2.52 12.04 -12.69
C ALA A 180 -1.00 11.92 -12.79
N LEU A 181 -0.50 11.77 -14.04
CA LEU A 181 0.91 11.90 -14.38
C LEU A 181 1.17 13.34 -14.82
N MET A 182 1.97 14.05 -14.03
CA MET A 182 2.34 15.44 -14.28
C MET A 182 3.65 15.52 -15.08
N GLY A 183 3.74 16.49 -15.95
CA GLY A 183 4.95 16.94 -16.63
C GLY A 183 5.55 18.16 -15.97
N GLU A 184 6.42 18.86 -16.71
CA GLU A 184 7.06 20.09 -16.27
C GLU A 184 6.02 21.17 -15.91
N GLY A 185 6.12 21.69 -14.69
CA GLY A 185 5.21 22.71 -14.17
C GLY A 185 5.34 22.90 -12.67
N HIS A 186 4.23 23.19 -12.02
CA HIS A 186 4.18 23.46 -10.56
C HIS A 186 4.46 22.22 -9.70
N PHE A 187 4.15 21.02 -10.20
CA PHE A 187 4.28 19.78 -9.44
C PHE A 187 5.67 19.13 -9.60
N THR A 188 6.32 19.34 -10.73
CA THR A 188 7.61 18.71 -11.03
C THR A 188 8.34 19.38 -12.19
N GLY A 189 9.66 19.21 -12.25
CA GLY A 189 10.46 19.53 -13.44
C GLY A 189 10.59 18.39 -14.46
N GLY A 190 9.91 17.26 -14.26
CA GLY A 190 10.07 16.08 -15.11
C GLY A 190 8.83 15.21 -15.24
N GLY A 191 8.73 14.17 -14.46
CA GLY A 191 7.57 13.27 -14.35
C GLY A 191 7.21 13.07 -12.89
N HIS A 192 5.91 13.11 -12.55
CA HIS A 192 5.45 12.96 -11.18
C HIS A 192 4.01 12.46 -11.10
N PHE A 193 3.73 11.55 -10.18
CA PHE A 193 2.36 11.10 -9.94
C PHE A 193 1.75 11.84 -8.75
N ILE A 194 0.51 12.32 -8.91
CA ILE A 194 -0.29 12.94 -7.86
C ILE A 194 -1.68 12.31 -7.82
N LEU A 195 -2.38 12.43 -6.67
CA LEU A 195 -3.77 11.97 -6.52
C LEU A 195 -4.71 13.18 -6.47
N LEU A 196 -5.61 13.28 -7.44
CA LEU A 196 -6.70 14.25 -7.46
C LEU A 196 -7.86 13.65 -6.66
N CYS A 197 -8.25 14.27 -5.56
CA CYS A 197 -9.18 13.67 -4.61
C CYS A 197 -10.62 14.11 -4.80
N ASN A 198 -10.85 15.39 -4.97
CA ASN A 198 -12.17 15.99 -5.18
C ASN A 198 -12.05 17.31 -5.95
N ILE A 199 -13.20 17.86 -6.36
CA ILE A 199 -13.29 19.13 -7.08
C ILE A 199 -14.46 19.94 -6.49
N ASP A 200 -14.27 21.23 -6.32
CA ASP A 200 -15.32 22.15 -5.86
C ASP A 200 -16.12 22.78 -7.03
N ALA A 201 -17.14 23.57 -6.69
CA ALA A 201 -17.99 24.25 -7.69
C ALA A 201 -17.24 25.34 -8.52
N ARG A 202 -16.03 25.72 -8.12
CA ARG A 202 -15.17 26.68 -8.83
C ARG A 202 -14.14 25.98 -9.72
N ASN A 203 -14.23 24.65 -9.84
CA ASN A 203 -13.24 23.79 -10.51
C ASN A 203 -11.85 23.83 -9.84
N GLU A 204 -11.83 24.03 -8.53
CA GLU A 204 -10.61 23.89 -7.72
C GLU A 204 -10.54 22.46 -7.16
N VAL A 205 -9.38 21.83 -7.33
CA VAL A 205 -9.13 20.42 -7.02
C VAL A 205 -8.25 20.32 -5.77
N PHE A 206 -8.65 19.48 -4.82
CA PHE A 206 -7.76 19.04 -3.77
C PHE A 206 -6.82 17.96 -4.30
N VAL A 207 -5.52 18.21 -4.20
CA VAL A 207 -4.45 17.34 -4.67
C VAL A 207 -3.71 16.75 -3.48
N ALA A 208 -3.56 15.43 -3.44
CA ALA A 208 -2.61 14.78 -2.55
C ALA A 208 -1.31 14.53 -3.33
N ASP A 209 -0.33 15.40 -3.11
CA ASP A 209 0.99 15.33 -3.72
C ASP A 209 1.94 14.54 -2.81
N PRO A 210 2.43 13.36 -3.22
CA PRO A 210 3.28 12.53 -2.38
C PRO A 210 4.63 13.17 -2.04
N LYS A 211 5.03 14.23 -2.74
CA LYS A 211 6.34 14.87 -2.55
C LYS A 211 6.26 16.27 -1.95
N SER A 212 5.06 16.82 -1.81
CA SER A 212 4.89 18.19 -1.32
C SER A 212 3.64 18.35 -0.46
N VAL A 213 3.88 18.47 0.83
CA VAL A 213 2.83 18.86 1.79
C VAL A 213 2.27 20.24 1.42
N GLU A 214 3.14 21.19 1.00
CA GLU A 214 2.71 22.54 0.59
C GLU A 214 1.72 22.49 -0.60
N ASN A 215 1.95 21.61 -1.58
CA ASN A 215 1.03 21.43 -2.70
C ASN A 215 -0.29 20.78 -2.23
N THR A 216 -0.24 19.94 -1.21
CA THR A 216 -1.41 19.25 -0.63
C THR A 216 -2.25 20.17 0.25
N GLU A 217 -1.69 21.22 0.83
CA GLU A 217 -2.40 22.15 1.71
C GLU A 217 -3.20 23.23 0.97
N LYS A 218 -3.14 23.29 -0.35
CA LYS A 218 -3.86 24.27 -1.19
C LYS A 218 -4.71 23.62 -2.27
N LEU A 219 -5.69 24.38 -2.76
CA LEU A 219 -6.48 23.98 -3.91
C LEU A 219 -5.77 24.40 -5.21
N TRP A 220 -5.97 23.60 -6.24
CA TRP A 220 -5.39 23.82 -7.55
C TRP A 220 -6.49 23.97 -8.61
N SER A 221 -6.34 24.96 -9.50
CA SER A 221 -7.20 25.03 -10.67
C SER A 221 -7.10 23.75 -11.50
N LEU A 222 -8.23 23.16 -11.87
CA LEU A 222 -8.25 22.03 -12.80
C LEU A 222 -7.53 22.35 -14.10
N ASP A 223 -7.67 23.58 -14.61
CA ASP A 223 -7.02 24.02 -15.85
C ASP A 223 -5.49 23.95 -15.74
N THR A 224 -4.91 24.31 -14.59
CA THR A 224 -3.47 24.18 -14.33
C THR A 224 -3.04 22.71 -14.37
N ILE A 225 -3.78 21.82 -13.69
CA ILE A 225 -3.50 20.38 -13.68
C ILE A 225 -3.56 19.81 -15.11
N LEU A 226 -4.59 20.16 -15.86
CA LEU A 226 -4.76 19.68 -17.24
C LEU A 226 -3.66 20.18 -18.19
N ALA A 227 -3.22 21.44 -18.02
CA ALA A 227 -2.17 22.04 -18.84
C ALA A 227 -0.78 21.41 -18.58
N GLU A 228 -0.52 20.93 -17.36
CA GLU A 228 0.77 20.37 -16.95
C GLU A 228 0.81 18.84 -16.98
N ALA A 229 -0.29 18.19 -17.35
CA ALA A 229 -0.34 16.73 -17.44
C ALA A 229 0.55 16.19 -18.59
N LYS A 230 1.20 15.05 -18.30
CA LYS A 230 2.10 14.39 -19.24
C LYS A 230 1.48 13.12 -19.80
N THR A 231 1.16 13.10 -21.07
CA THR A 231 0.67 11.89 -21.73
C THR A 231 1.73 10.79 -21.71
N SER A 232 1.34 9.61 -21.22
CA SER A 232 2.19 8.42 -21.28
C SER A 232 2.03 7.70 -22.61
N PRO A 233 3.11 7.44 -23.35
CA PRO A 233 3.03 6.68 -24.58
C PRO A 233 2.73 5.18 -24.37
N THR A 234 3.02 4.66 -23.15
CA THR A 234 2.85 3.24 -22.82
C THR A 234 1.44 2.91 -22.34
N THR A 235 0.74 3.85 -21.70
CA THR A 235 -0.58 3.64 -21.11
C THR A 235 -1.68 4.37 -21.87
N ASN A 236 -1.33 5.10 -22.91
CA ASN A 236 -2.24 5.91 -23.75
C ASN A 236 -3.11 6.88 -22.93
N GLY A 237 -2.58 7.39 -21.78
CA GLY A 237 -3.29 8.33 -20.93
C GLY A 237 -2.37 9.04 -19.95
N ALA A 238 -2.82 10.19 -19.46
CA ALA A 238 -2.20 10.93 -18.38
C ALA A 238 -2.94 10.71 -17.05
N TYR A 239 -4.15 10.15 -17.12
CA TYR A 239 -5.05 10.05 -15.98
C TYR A 239 -5.62 8.64 -15.81
N TRP A 240 -5.70 8.17 -14.56
CA TRP A 240 -6.32 6.91 -14.15
C TRP A 240 -7.49 7.23 -13.22
N ILE A 241 -8.72 7.18 -13.74
CA ILE A 241 -9.97 7.38 -13.00
C ILE A 241 -10.22 6.13 -12.19
N ILE A 242 -10.20 6.20 -10.85
CA ILE A 242 -10.32 5.05 -9.96
C ILE A 242 -11.79 4.78 -9.65
N ARG A 243 -12.18 3.51 -9.71
CA ARG A 243 -13.53 3.02 -9.35
C ARG A 243 -13.40 1.90 -8.33
N GLN A 244 -14.25 1.93 -7.31
CA GLN A 244 -14.40 0.78 -6.42
C GLN A 244 -15.16 -0.33 -7.16
N GLN A 245 -14.75 -1.57 -6.97
CA GLN A 245 -15.56 -2.71 -7.41
C GLN A 245 -16.84 -2.73 -6.57
N VAL A 246 -18.00 -2.71 -7.24
CA VAL A 246 -19.33 -2.80 -6.60
C VAL A 246 -19.61 -4.25 -6.24
#